data_05585fa7adf0f8f7108d767890e3d375
#
_entry.id   05585fa7adf0f8f7108d767890e3d375
#
_cell.length_a   1.000
_cell.length_b   1.000
_cell.length_c   1.000
_cell.angle_alpha   90.00
_cell.angle_beta   90.00
_cell.angle_gamma   90.00
#
_symmetry.space_group_name_H-M   'P 1'
#
loop_
_entity.id
_entity.type
_entity.pdbx_description
1 polymer ?
#
loop_
_entity_poly.entity_id
_entity_poly.type
_entity_poly.pdbx_seq_one_letter_code
_entity_poly.pdbx_strand_id
1 'polypeptide(L)'
;HAQKQKYIEDYNFQYCDEASKYEKIAKIGQGTFGEVFKAKDRKTQKKIVAMKKVLMDNEKEGFPITALREIKILQLLKHENVVNLLEICRTKATLSNRYKTTFYLVFDFCEHDLAGLLSNINVKFSLGEIKKVMQQLLMACIIFTILHRDMKAANVLITKTGILKLADFGLARPFSFSKNSAPNRYTNRVVTLWYRPPELLLGDRNYGPPVDLWGAGCIMAEMWTRSPIMQGNTEQQQLTLISQLCGSITPEVWPGVDSLELYTKMELPRDQKRKVKERLKPYVKDPFACDLLDKLLVLDPSKRADSDSALNHDSLDRPHALRSVKMLAQHTQSMFEYLAPPRRPGHMRPHHQQAAVINPTAARAQQLLRRKWLSRSSILVVAFLLLSTPALCCL
;
A
#
# COMPACT_ATOMS: atom_id res chain seq x y z
N HIS A 1 -34.27 -17.63 -17.69
CA HIS A 1 -33.05 -16.85 -18.01
C HIS A 1 -33.41 -15.43 -18.49
N ALA A 2 -34.30 -15.22 -19.44
CA ALA A 2 -34.72 -13.94 -20.00
C ALA A 2 -35.31 -12.96 -18.93
N GLN A 3 -36.15 -13.45 -18.01
CA GLN A 3 -36.73 -12.65 -16.93
C GLN A 3 -35.68 -12.19 -15.92
N LYS A 4 -34.68 -13.05 -15.58
CA LYS A 4 -33.57 -12.69 -14.71
C LYS A 4 -32.67 -11.64 -15.37
N GLN A 5 -32.51 -11.73 -16.67
CA GLN A 5 -31.70 -10.82 -17.48
C GLN A 5 -32.37 -9.44 -17.57
N LYS A 6 -33.68 -9.39 -17.83
CA LYS A 6 -34.46 -8.14 -17.83
C LYS A 6 -34.44 -7.48 -16.45
N TYR A 7 -34.57 -8.26 -15.35
CA TYR A 7 -34.46 -7.73 -13.98
C TYR A 7 -33.09 -7.09 -13.69
N ILE A 8 -31.98 -7.70 -14.18
CA ILE A 8 -30.64 -7.13 -14.03
C ILE A 8 -30.47 -5.85 -14.85
N GLU A 9 -31.04 -5.78 -16.05
CA GLU A 9 -30.99 -4.63 -16.92
C GLU A 9 -31.82 -3.45 -16.37
N ASP A 10 -32.99 -3.73 -15.81
CA ASP A 10 -33.92 -2.73 -15.28
C ASP A 10 -33.57 -2.32 -13.85
N TYR A 11 -32.71 -3.07 -13.13
CA TYR A 11 -32.37 -2.77 -11.74
C TYR A 11 -31.48 -1.54 -11.64
N ASN A 12 -32.06 -0.44 -11.19
CA ASN A 12 -31.35 0.81 -10.92
C ASN A 12 -30.66 0.72 -9.55
N PHE A 13 -29.36 0.46 -9.54
CA PHE A 13 -28.57 0.46 -8.30
C PHE A 13 -28.45 1.91 -7.81
N GLN A 14 -29.22 2.27 -6.82
CA GLN A 14 -29.31 3.64 -6.26
C GLN A 14 -27.96 4.22 -5.79
N TYR A 15 -26.94 3.37 -5.60
CA TYR A 15 -25.65 3.75 -4.98
C TYR A 15 -24.43 3.51 -5.87
N CYS A 16 -24.64 3.17 -7.14
CA CYS A 16 -23.55 2.88 -8.06
C CYS A 16 -23.82 3.50 -9.42
N ASP A 17 -23.18 4.63 -9.69
CA ASP A 17 -23.31 5.36 -10.96
C ASP A 17 -22.75 4.56 -12.15
N GLU A 18 -23.13 4.96 -13.35
CA GLU A 18 -22.60 4.36 -14.57
C GLU A 18 -21.16 4.82 -14.83
N ALA A 19 -20.29 3.88 -15.17
CA ALA A 19 -18.92 4.16 -15.55
C ALA A 19 -18.80 5.04 -16.82
N SER A 20 -19.84 5.07 -17.66
CA SER A 20 -19.95 5.95 -18.83
C SER A 20 -19.95 7.44 -18.50
N LYS A 21 -20.22 7.83 -17.24
CA LYS A 21 -20.04 9.17 -16.70
C LYS A 21 -18.61 9.69 -16.90
N TYR A 22 -17.65 8.78 -16.93
CA TYR A 22 -16.23 9.07 -17.07
C TYR A 22 -15.68 8.63 -18.42
N GLU A 23 -14.90 9.50 -19.04
CA GLU A 23 -14.13 9.22 -20.25
C GLU A 23 -12.71 8.82 -19.86
N LYS A 24 -12.32 7.58 -20.19
CA LYS A 24 -10.95 7.11 -19.96
C LYS A 24 -9.99 7.79 -20.93
N ILE A 25 -8.96 8.43 -20.37
CA ILE A 25 -7.93 9.13 -21.14
C ILE A 25 -6.73 8.23 -21.39
N ALA A 26 -6.22 7.60 -20.32
CA ALA A 26 -5.02 6.77 -20.38
C ALA A 26 -5.03 5.71 -19.27
N LYS A 27 -4.33 4.61 -19.52
CA LYS A 27 -3.97 3.64 -18.47
C LYS A 27 -2.73 4.16 -17.75
N ILE A 28 -2.80 4.30 -16.42
CA ILE A 28 -1.75 4.88 -15.59
C ILE A 28 -1.15 3.87 -14.60
N GLY A 29 -1.74 2.69 -14.47
CA GLY A 29 -1.23 1.63 -13.60
C GLY A 29 -1.77 0.27 -13.99
N GLN A 30 -0.97 -0.74 -13.69
CA GLN A 30 -1.35 -2.14 -13.76
C GLN A 30 -0.63 -2.89 -12.66
N GLY A 31 -1.37 -3.58 -11.82
CA GLY A 31 -0.81 -4.36 -10.71
C GLY A 31 -1.66 -5.58 -10.41
N THR A 32 -1.30 -6.28 -9.36
CA THR A 32 -1.99 -7.49 -8.87
C THR A 32 -3.47 -7.25 -8.59
N PHE A 33 -3.84 -6.01 -8.26
CA PHE A 33 -5.21 -5.62 -7.88
C PHE A 33 -6.01 -5.01 -9.03
N GLY A 34 -5.48 -4.98 -10.25
CA GLY A 34 -6.18 -4.52 -11.44
C GLY A 34 -5.50 -3.40 -12.21
N GLU A 35 -6.28 -2.81 -13.11
CA GLU A 35 -5.86 -1.71 -13.98
C GLU A 35 -6.37 -0.39 -13.40
N VAL A 36 -5.53 0.65 -13.47
CA VAL A 36 -5.91 2.01 -13.08
C VAL A 36 -5.88 2.90 -14.31
N PHE A 37 -6.94 3.69 -14.48
CA PHE A 37 -7.10 4.62 -15.60
C PHE A 37 -7.20 6.05 -15.10
N LYS A 38 -6.53 6.96 -15.78
CA LYS A 38 -6.83 8.39 -15.75
C LYS A 38 -8.10 8.62 -16.56
N ALA A 39 -9.08 9.29 -15.98
CA ALA A 39 -10.34 9.55 -16.64
C ALA A 39 -10.82 10.97 -16.37
N LYS A 40 -11.75 11.46 -17.22
CA LYS A 40 -12.31 12.79 -17.15
C LYS A 40 -13.83 12.70 -16.96
N ASP A 41 -14.38 13.48 -16.05
CA ASP A 41 -15.81 13.58 -15.86
C ASP A 41 -16.43 14.28 -17.08
N ARG A 42 -17.37 13.61 -17.75
CA ARG A 42 -18.03 14.12 -18.97
C ARG A 42 -18.94 15.32 -18.71
N LYS A 43 -19.52 15.42 -17.51
CA LYS A 43 -20.42 16.54 -17.16
C LYS A 43 -19.62 17.81 -16.92
N THR A 44 -18.62 17.73 -16.06
CA THR A 44 -17.85 18.92 -15.67
C THR A 44 -16.75 19.26 -16.65
N GLN A 45 -16.30 18.29 -17.47
CA GLN A 45 -15.18 18.42 -18.42
C GLN A 45 -13.85 18.91 -17.80
N LYS A 46 -13.85 19.25 -16.51
CA LYS A 46 -12.69 19.79 -15.77
C LYS A 46 -12.13 18.83 -14.74
N LYS A 47 -12.98 17.97 -14.15
CA LYS A 47 -12.55 17.07 -13.08
C LYS A 47 -11.87 15.84 -13.65
N ILE A 48 -10.58 15.66 -13.31
CA ILE A 48 -9.81 14.46 -13.60
C ILE A 48 -9.89 13.53 -12.38
N VAL A 49 -10.07 12.24 -12.64
CA VAL A 49 -10.17 11.18 -11.60
C VAL A 49 -9.29 10.00 -11.97
N ALA A 50 -8.97 9.18 -10.97
CA ALA A 50 -8.36 7.86 -11.15
C ALA A 50 -9.44 6.78 -10.98
N MET A 51 -9.55 5.87 -11.94
CA MET A 51 -10.50 4.76 -11.92
C MET A 51 -9.75 3.44 -11.79
N LYS A 52 -9.84 2.79 -10.63
CA LYS A 52 -9.26 1.46 -10.36
C LYS A 52 -10.32 0.40 -10.69
N LYS A 53 -10.03 -0.44 -11.70
CA LYS A 53 -10.88 -1.56 -12.09
C LYS A 53 -10.84 -2.64 -11.03
N VAL A 54 -11.99 -3.09 -10.56
CA VAL A 54 -12.11 -4.24 -9.66
C VAL A 54 -11.98 -5.52 -10.48
N LEU A 55 -11.03 -6.39 -10.11
CA LEU A 55 -10.87 -7.70 -10.73
C LEU A 55 -11.93 -8.65 -10.18
N MET A 56 -12.68 -9.25 -11.10
CA MET A 56 -13.74 -10.23 -10.84
C MET A 56 -13.27 -11.62 -11.26
N ASP A 57 -12.20 -12.12 -10.63
CA ASP A 57 -11.51 -13.34 -11.07
C ASP A 57 -12.40 -14.61 -10.96
N ASN A 58 -13.38 -14.60 -10.06
CA ASN A 58 -14.35 -15.67 -9.87
C ASN A 58 -15.78 -15.11 -9.90
N GLU A 59 -16.31 -14.89 -11.10
CA GLU A 59 -17.69 -14.38 -11.30
C GLU A 59 -18.77 -15.23 -10.59
N LYS A 60 -18.49 -16.53 -10.36
CA LYS A 60 -19.40 -17.44 -9.65
C LYS A 60 -19.53 -17.14 -8.15
N GLU A 61 -18.55 -16.46 -7.56
CA GLU A 61 -18.50 -16.15 -6.11
C GLU A 61 -19.05 -14.74 -5.78
N GLY A 62 -19.41 -13.94 -6.79
CA GLY A 62 -19.93 -12.59 -6.63
C GLY A 62 -18.81 -11.55 -6.46
N PHE A 63 -19.13 -10.43 -5.79
CA PHE A 63 -18.20 -9.30 -5.62
C PHE A 63 -17.03 -9.67 -4.69
N PRO A 64 -15.75 -9.35 -5.04
CA PRO A 64 -14.58 -9.78 -4.27
C PRO A 64 -14.57 -9.22 -2.84
N ILE A 65 -14.39 -10.08 -1.85
CA ILE A 65 -14.32 -9.70 -0.44
C ILE A 65 -13.15 -8.73 -0.15
N THR A 66 -12.07 -8.83 -0.91
CA THR A 66 -10.93 -7.91 -0.81
C THR A 66 -11.32 -6.50 -1.22
N ALA A 67 -12.08 -6.35 -2.31
CA ALA A 67 -12.58 -5.05 -2.75
C ALA A 67 -13.61 -4.47 -1.77
N LEU A 68 -14.49 -5.29 -1.19
CA LEU A 68 -15.41 -4.84 -0.14
C LEU A 68 -14.69 -4.29 1.09
N ARG A 69 -13.58 -4.94 1.49
CA ARG A 69 -12.75 -4.46 2.62
C ARG A 69 -12.06 -3.15 2.28
N GLU A 70 -11.47 -3.05 1.08
CA GLU A 70 -10.84 -1.81 0.61
C GLU A 70 -11.85 -0.65 0.63
N ILE A 71 -13.05 -0.86 0.09
CA ILE A 71 -14.13 0.13 0.09
C ILE A 71 -14.49 0.57 1.51
N LYS A 72 -14.75 -0.39 2.42
CA LYS A 72 -15.09 -0.08 3.82
C LYS A 72 -14.00 0.73 4.52
N ILE A 73 -12.75 0.32 4.37
CA ILE A 73 -11.61 1.01 4.94
C ILE A 73 -11.54 2.44 4.40
N LEU A 74 -11.61 2.63 3.09
CA LEU A 74 -11.54 3.94 2.44
C LEU A 74 -12.73 4.85 2.76
N GLN A 75 -13.90 4.28 3.03
CA GLN A 75 -15.07 5.05 3.50
C GLN A 75 -14.88 5.59 4.93
N LEU A 76 -14.20 4.82 5.79
CA LEU A 76 -13.89 5.21 7.16
C LEU A 76 -12.70 6.18 7.24
N LEU A 77 -11.70 5.98 6.38
CA LEU A 77 -10.49 6.80 6.35
C LEU A 77 -10.74 8.12 5.61
N LYS A 78 -10.99 9.18 6.38
CA LYS A 78 -11.11 10.55 5.87
C LYS A 78 -9.96 11.38 6.41
N HIS A 79 -8.85 11.40 5.67
CA HIS A 79 -7.62 12.09 6.06
C HIS A 79 -6.95 12.76 4.86
N GLU A 80 -6.34 13.92 5.07
CA GLU A 80 -5.69 14.68 3.99
C GLU A 80 -4.61 13.85 3.28
N ASN A 81 -3.87 13.01 4.00
CA ASN A 81 -2.76 12.22 3.45
C ASN A 81 -3.16 10.79 3.06
N VAL A 82 -4.44 10.53 2.85
CA VAL A 82 -4.98 9.27 2.31
C VAL A 82 -5.77 9.56 1.04
N VAL A 83 -5.68 8.67 0.05
CA VAL A 83 -6.49 8.80 -1.18
C VAL A 83 -7.97 8.80 -0.82
N ASN A 84 -8.72 9.70 -1.45
CA ASN A 84 -10.14 9.84 -1.19
C ASN A 84 -10.95 9.03 -2.22
N LEU A 85 -11.70 8.03 -1.75
CA LEU A 85 -12.69 7.32 -2.56
C LEU A 85 -13.90 8.24 -2.76
N LEU A 86 -14.15 8.61 -4.02
CA LEU A 86 -15.25 9.49 -4.41
C LEU A 86 -16.55 8.72 -4.55
N GLU A 87 -16.50 7.65 -5.34
CA GLU A 87 -17.66 6.81 -5.64
C GLU A 87 -17.26 5.47 -6.22
N ILE A 88 -18.22 4.57 -6.37
CA ILE A 88 -18.09 3.30 -7.07
C ILE A 88 -18.96 3.40 -8.32
N CYS A 89 -18.39 3.04 -9.47
CA CYS A 89 -19.12 3.02 -10.74
C CYS A 89 -19.13 1.62 -11.34
N ARG A 90 -20.14 1.34 -12.17
CA ARG A 90 -20.25 0.08 -12.90
C ARG A 90 -20.51 0.29 -14.39
N THR A 91 -20.11 -0.65 -15.21
CA THR A 91 -20.59 -0.71 -16.60
C THR A 91 -21.96 -1.36 -16.64
N LYS A 92 -22.81 -0.95 -17.61
CA LYS A 92 -24.05 -1.69 -17.89
C LYS A 92 -23.74 -3.09 -18.42
N ALA A 93 -24.55 -4.04 -18.05
CA ALA A 93 -24.54 -5.37 -18.67
C ALA A 93 -25.20 -5.26 -20.06
N THR A 94 -24.43 -5.49 -21.12
CA THR A 94 -24.88 -5.40 -22.50
C THR A 94 -24.50 -6.64 -23.29
N LEU A 95 -25.10 -6.84 -24.44
CA LEU A 95 -24.71 -7.94 -25.34
C LEU A 95 -23.24 -7.85 -25.76
N SER A 96 -22.75 -6.63 -26.01
CA SER A 96 -21.36 -6.36 -26.43
C SER A 96 -20.32 -6.75 -25.38
N ASN A 97 -20.65 -6.68 -24.08
CA ASN A 97 -19.77 -7.11 -23.00
C ASN A 97 -20.17 -8.49 -22.43
N ARG A 98 -20.96 -9.27 -23.16
CA ARG A 98 -21.45 -10.60 -22.77
C ARG A 98 -22.18 -10.57 -21.41
N TYR A 99 -22.93 -9.50 -21.15
CA TYR A 99 -23.65 -9.22 -19.90
C TYR A 99 -22.76 -9.19 -18.65
N LYS A 100 -21.46 -8.92 -18.80
CA LYS A 100 -20.51 -8.80 -17.70
C LYS A 100 -20.46 -7.37 -17.21
N THR A 101 -20.74 -7.17 -15.92
CA THR A 101 -20.60 -5.88 -15.25
C THR A 101 -19.18 -5.74 -14.71
N THR A 102 -18.52 -4.63 -15.04
CA THR A 102 -17.22 -4.26 -14.47
C THR A 102 -17.41 -3.12 -13.50
N PHE A 103 -16.82 -3.25 -12.31
CA PHE A 103 -16.84 -2.21 -11.27
C PHE A 103 -15.54 -1.42 -11.25
N TYR A 104 -15.65 -0.15 -10.90
CA TYR A 104 -14.53 0.77 -10.75
C TYR A 104 -14.65 1.53 -9.44
N LEU A 105 -13.55 1.60 -8.69
CA LEU A 105 -13.37 2.53 -7.59
C LEU A 105 -12.83 3.83 -8.16
N VAL A 106 -13.50 4.94 -7.88
CA VAL A 106 -13.16 6.26 -8.43
C VAL A 106 -12.55 7.11 -7.32
N PHE A 107 -11.36 7.63 -7.58
CA PHE A 107 -10.56 8.42 -6.64
C PHE A 107 -10.25 9.81 -7.18
N ASP A 108 -9.93 10.75 -6.31
CA ASP A 108 -9.26 11.96 -6.71
C ASP A 108 -7.93 11.62 -7.41
N PHE A 109 -7.64 12.34 -8.50
CA PHE A 109 -6.43 12.08 -9.27
C PHE A 109 -5.22 12.74 -8.62
N CYS A 110 -4.12 11.99 -8.51
CA CYS A 110 -2.81 12.52 -8.16
C CYS A 110 -1.90 12.45 -9.39
N GLU A 111 -1.10 13.48 -9.61
CA GLU A 111 -0.28 13.60 -10.82
C GLU A 111 0.95 12.72 -10.82
N HIS A 112 1.46 12.38 -9.61
CA HIS A 112 2.74 11.68 -9.47
C HIS A 112 2.66 10.56 -8.45
N ASP A 113 3.48 9.53 -8.62
CA ASP A 113 3.86 8.61 -7.58
C ASP A 113 5.34 8.83 -7.21
N LEU A 114 5.71 8.52 -5.97
CA LEU A 114 7.06 8.78 -5.47
C LEU A 114 8.12 7.94 -6.21
N ALA A 115 7.82 6.69 -6.57
CA ALA A 115 8.73 5.84 -7.34
C ALA A 115 9.04 6.44 -8.71
N GLY A 116 8.03 6.94 -9.42
CA GLY A 116 8.19 7.65 -10.70
C GLY A 116 9.01 8.93 -10.55
N LEU A 117 8.77 9.71 -9.50
CA LEU A 117 9.56 10.91 -9.21
C LEU A 117 11.03 10.56 -8.92
N LEU A 118 11.30 9.52 -8.14
CA LEU A 118 12.65 9.08 -7.81
C LEU A 118 13.38 8.48 -9.03
N SER A 119 12.67 7.90 -9.98
CA SER A 119 13.22 7.39 -11.22
C SER A 119 13.64 8.50 -12.21
N ASN A 120 13.04 9.69 -12.10
CA ASN A 120 13.32 10.81 -12.98
C ASN A 120 14.54 11.60 -12.49
N ILE A 121 15.64 11.58 -13.24
CA ILE A 121 16.90 12.26 -12.89
C ILE A 121 16.78 13.79 -12.78
N ASN A 122 15.78 14.37 -13.46
CA ASN A 122 15.53 15.81 -13.44
C ASN A 122 14.78 16.26 -12.17
N VAL A 123 14.19 15.33 -11.43
CA VAL A 123 13.52 15.59 -10.15
C VAL A 123 14.55 15.47 -9.03
N LYS A 124 14.82 16.55 -8.32
CA LYS A 124 15.73 16.58 -7.17
C LYS A 124 14.98 17.12 -5.96
N PHE A 125 14.85 16.29 -4.95
CA PHE A 125 14.25 16.71 -3.69
C PHE A 125 15.29 17.46 -2.83
N SER A 126 14.93 18.64 -2.36
CA SER A 126 15.66 19.31 -1.27
C SER A 126 15.41 18.60 0.05
N LEU A 127 16.27 18.84 1.05
CA LEU A 127 16.09 18.30 2.40
C LEU A 127 14.72 18.68 3.00
N GLY A 128 14.29 19.93 2.82
CA GLY A 128 13.00 20.39 3.32
C GLY A 128 11.80 19.69 2.66
N GLU A 129 11.90 19.35 1.36
CA GLU A 129 10.87 18.60 0.66
C GLU A 129 10.82 17.13 1.08
N ILE A 130 11.98 16.50 1.31
CA ILE A 130 12.05 15.14 1.87
C ILE A 130 11.39 15.11 3.25
N LYS A 131 11.75 16.06 4.13
CA LYS A 131 11.13 16.19 5.45
C LYS A 131 9.61 16.36 5.37
N LYS A 132 9.13 17.20 4.41
CA LYS A 132 7.68 17.39 4.22
C LYS A 132 6.96 16.12 3.74
N VAL A 133 7.56 15.39 2.81
CA VAL A 133 7.03 14.09 2.36
C VAL A 133 6.98 13.10 3.52
N MET A 134 8.05 13.01 4.32
CA MET A 134 8.09 12.11 5.46
C MET A 134 7.10 12.49 6.55
N GLN A 135 6.95 13.78 6.85
CA GLN A 135 5.94 14.26 7.79
C GLN A 135 4.54 13.82 7.37
N GLN A 136 4.18 14.04 6.10
CA GLN A 136 2.87 13.66 5.58
C GLN A 136 2.67 12.12 5.54
N LEU A 137 3.72 11.36 5.22
CA LEU A 137 3.67 9.90 5.22
C LEU A 137 3.43 9.36 6.62
N LEU A 138 4.17 9.86 7.62
CA LEU A 138 4.00 9.47 9.02
C LEU A 138 2.63 9.89 9.56
N MET A 139 2.12 11.06 9.17
CA MET A 139 0.75 11.48 9.49
C MET A 139 -0.30 10.49 8.94
N ALA A 140 -0.09 9.94 7.73
CA ALA A 140 -0.96 8.90 7.20
C ALA A 140 -0.85 7.58 7.99
N CYS A 141 0.31 7.29 8.62
CA CYS A 141 0.52 6.09 9.44
C CYS A 141 -0.06 6.21 10.87
N ILE A 142 -0.36 7.44 11.35
CA ILE A 142 -0.99 7.65 12.68
C ILE A 142 -2.39 7.05 12.79
N ILE A 143 -3.01 6.66 11.71
CA ILE A 143 -4.35 6.06 11.74
C ILE A 143 -4.25 4.68 12.41
N PHE A 144 -4.11 4.69 13.73
CA PHE A 144 -3.77 3.58 14.63
C PHE A 144 -4.64 2.32 14.51
N THR A 145 -5.78 2.42 13.84
CA THR A 145 -6.73 1.30 13.74
C THR A 145 -6.62 0.52 12.44
N ILE A 146 -5.77 0.96 11.51
CA ILE A 146 -5.62 0.32 10.20
C ILE A 146 -4.13 0.10 9.88
N LEU A 147 -3.77 -1.14 9.60
CA LEU A 147 -2.48 -1.50 9.02
C LEU A 147 -2.59 -1.42 7.51
N HIS A 148 -1.70 -0.67 6.86
CA HIS A 148 -1.66 -0.56 5.40
C HIS A 148 -1.14 -1.85 4.74
N ARG A 149 0.00 -2.35 5.21
CA ARG A 149 0.62 -3.63 4.84
C ARG A 149 1.13 -3.73 3.39
N ASP A 150 1.25 -2.61 2.69
CA ASP A 150 1.95 -2.53 1.40
C ASP A 150 2.63 -1.16 1.22
N MET A 151 3.40 -0.76 2.24
CA MET A 151 4.19 0.46 2.23
C MET A 151 5.32 0.33 1.20
N LYS A 152 5.28 1.15 0.15
CA LYS A 152 6.31 1.25 -0.90
C LYS A 152 6.19 2.60 -1.62
N ALA A 153 7.26 3.04 -2.27
CA ALA A 153 7.29 4.34 -2.95
C ALA A 153 6.22 4.48 -4.04
N ALA A 154 5.86 3.40 -4.74
CA ALA A 154 4.81 3.42 -5.77
C ALA A 154 3.40 3.65 -5.21
N ASN A 155 3.16 3.36 -3.91
CA ASN A 155 1.89 3.60 -3.24
C ASN A 155 1.82 4.98 -2.56
N VAL A 156 2.89 5.76 -2.61
CA VAL A 156 2.93 7.14 -2.12
C VAL A 156 2.66 8.06 -3.30
N LEU A 157 1.42 8.54 -3.42
CA LEU A 157 1.03 9.46 -4.47
C LEU A 157 1.24 10.90 -4.02
N ILE A 158 1.49 11.80 -4.96
CA ILE A 158 1.69 13.22 -4.69
C ILE A 158 0.91 14.03 -5.71
N THR A 159 0.10 14.97 -5.21
CA THR A 159 -0.64 15.91 -6.06
C THR A 159 0.29 16.95 -6.65
N LYS A 160 -0.15 17.64 -7.69
CA LYS A 160 0.57 18.78 -8.28
C LYS A 160 0.87 19.91 -7.27
N THR A 161 0.13 19.98 -6.17
CA THR A 161 0.33 20.96 -5.09
C THR A 161 1.28 20.47 -4.00
N GLY A 162 1.80 19.24 -4.11
CA GLY A 162 2.74 18.66 -3.15
C GLY A 162 2.10 17.98 -1.95
N ILE A 163 0.79 17.71 -2.00
CA ILE A 163 0.10 16.95 -0.95
C ILE A 163 0.30 15.47 -1.21
N LEU A 164 0.83 14.76 -0.22
CA LEU A 164 0.98 13.31 -0.24
C LEU A 164 -0.37 12.63 0.00
N LYS A 165 -0.60 11.56 -0.72
CA LYS A 165 -1.77 10.68 -0.60
C LYS A 165 -1.32 9.22 -0.57
N LEU A 166 -1.40 8.56 0.58
CA LEU A 166 -1.15 7.11 0.68
C LEU A 166 -2.28 6.36 -0.04
N ALA A 167 -1.93 5.40 -0.90
CA ALA A 167 -2.84 4.71 -1.80
C ALA A 167 -2.71 3.18 -1.71
N ASP A 168 -3.67 2.48 -2.30
CA ASP A 168 -3.74 1.01 -2.42
C ASP A 168 -3.94 0.29 -1.09
N PHE A 169 -5.13 0.42 -0.52
CA PHE A 169 -5.57 -0.24 0.71
C PHE A 169 -6.09 -1.68 0.48
N GLY A 170 -5.81 -2.30 -0.67
CA GLY A 170 -6.25 -3.66 -0.99
C GLY A 170 -5.74 -4.73 -0.02
N LEU A 171 -4.58 -4.51 0.60
CA LEU A 171 -4.02 -5.39 1.65
C LEU A 171 -4.31 -4.90 3.07
N ALA A 172 -4.92 -3.74 3.25
CA ALA A 172 -5.14 -3.17 4.57
C ALA A 172 -6.05 -4.02 5.47
N ARG A 173 -5.83 -3.91 6.79
CA ARG A 173 -6.63 -4.60 7.81
C ARG A 173 -6.82 -3.73 9.03
N PRO A 174 -7.98 -3.83 9.69
CA PRO A 174 -8.15 -3.27 11.03
C PRO A 174 -7.13 -3.88 12.00
N PHE A 175 -6.64 -3.04 12.91
CA PHE A 175 -5.80 -3.43 14.02
C PHE A 175 -6.51 -3.13 15.33
N SER A 176 -6.50 -4.08 16.25
CA SER A 176 -7.12 -3.94 17.57
C SER A 176 -6.07 -4.02 18.67
N PHE A 177 -6.06 -3.02 19.54
CA PHE A 177 -5.21 -2.98 20.74
C PHE A 177 -5.81 -3.70 21.94
N SER A 178 -6.95 -4.39 21.80
CA SER A 178 -7.63 -5.00 22.96
C SER A 178 -6.72 -6.01 23.66
N LYS A 179 -6.32 -5.71 24.89
CA LYS A 179 -5.53 -6.59 25.76
C LYS A 179 -6.22 -7.93 26.06
N ASN A 180 -7.54 -7.99 25.92
CA ASN A 180 -8.36 -9.16 26.22
C ASN A 180 -8.80 -9.94 24.96
N SER A 181 -8.39 -9.52 23.77
CA SER A 181 -8.68 -10.26 22.53
C SER A 181 -7.66 -11.36 22.30
N ALA A 182 -8.09 -12.43 21.64
CA ALA A 182 -7.17 -13.45 21.13
C ALA A 182 -6.07 -12.80 20.25
N PRO A 183 -4.84 -13.33 20.24
CA PRO A 183 -3.78 -12.77 19.43
C PRO A 183 -4.20 -12.70 17.96
N ASN A 184 -3.86 -11.59 17.31
CA ASN A 184 -4.12 -11.42 15.90
C ASN A 184 -3.44 -12.56 15.10
N ARG A 185 -4.14 -13.07 14.09
CA ARG A 185 -3.60 -14.12 13.20
C ARG A 185 -3.64 -13.63 11.76
N TYR A 186 -2.88 -12.59 11.48
CA TYR A 186 -2.77 -12.04 10.14
C TYR A 186 -1.95 -12.93 9.21
N THR A 187 -2.10 -12.71 7.90
CA THR A 187 -1.21 -13.31 6.89
C THR A 187 0.15 -12.61 6.95
N ASN A 188 1.23 -13.35 7.08
CA ASN A 188 2.60 -12.82 7.09
C ASN A 188 3.18 -12.60 5.68
N ARG A 189 2.62 -13.23 4.63
CA ARG A 189 3.02 -13.02 3.23
C ARG A 189 2.33 -11.80 2.61
N VAL A 190 2.54 -10.67 3.22
CA VAL A 190 2.09 -9.34 2.78
C VAL A 190 3.31 -8.43 2.65
N VAL A 191 3.11 -7.22 2.18
CA VAL A 191 4.15 -6.23 1.88
C VAL A 191 5.04 -6.68 0.70
N THR A 192 5.35 -5.78 -0.20
CA THR A 192 6.33 -6.00 -1.27
C THR A 192 7.68 -6.37 -0.66
N LEU A 193 8.33 -7.41 -1.15
CA LEU A 193 9.49 -8.06 -0.53
C LEU A 193 10.58 -7.08 -0.07
N TRP A 194 10.91 -6.08 -0.87
CA TRP A 194 11.98 -5.12 -0.58
C TRP A 194 11.68 -4.18 0.60
N TYR A 195 10.40 -4.06 0.98
CA TYR A 195 9.91 -3.23 2.09
C TYR A 195 9.37 -4.08 3.25
N ARG A 196 9.48 -5.43 3.15
CA ARG A 196 8.95 -6.34 4.15
C ARG A 196 9.87 -6.38 5.37
N PRO A 197 9.33 -6.13 6.58
CA PRO A 197 10.10 -6.12 7.81
C PRO A 197 10.52 -7.52 8.24
N PRO A 198 11.56 -7.65 9.11
CA PRO A 198 12.09 -8.93 9.53
C PRO A 198 11.08 -9.81 10.26
N GLU A 199 10.18 -9.25 11.07
CA GLU A 199 9.15 -10.02 11.77
C GLU A 199 8.24 -10.80 10.80
N LEU A 200 7.85 -10.20 9.69
CA LEU A 200 7.04 -10.88 8.66
C LEU A 200 7.83 -11.96 7.93
N LEU A 201 9.11 -11.73 7.66
CA LEU A 201 10.01 -12.70 7.03
C LEU A 201 10.28 -13.90 7.94
N LEU A 202 10.26 -13.68 9.26
CA LEU A 202 10.43 -14.73 10.26
C LEU A 202 9.12 -15.42 10.69
N GLY A 203 8.01 -15.06 10.03
CA GLY A 203 6.75 -15.79 10.18
C GLY A 203 5.81 -15.25 11.24
N ASP A 204 6.08 -14.09 11.83
CA ASP A 204 5.16 -13.49 12.79
C ASP A 204 3.78 -13.25 12.14
N ARG A 205 2.73 -13.63 12.85
CA ARG A 205 1.34 -13.46 12.45
C ARG A 205 0.57 -12.53 13.39
N ASN A 206 1.18 -12.14 14.50
CA ASN A 206 0.62 -11.24 15.51
C ASN A 206 1.35 -9.88 15.49
N TYR A 207 1.51 -9.31 14.33
CA TYR A 207 2.18 -8.03 14.10
C TYR A 207 1.22 -6.84 14.16
N GLY A 208 1.77 -5.64 14.27
CA GLY A 208 1.04 -4.38 14.40
C GLY A 208 1.65 -3.23 13.58
N PRO A 209 1.37 -1.98 13.97
CA PRO A 209 1.81 -0.76 13.28
C PRO A 209 3.30 -0.69 12.92
N PRO A 210 4.24 -1.26 13.70
CA PRO A 210 5.66 -1.24 13.35
C PRO A 210 5.99 -1.77 11.96
N VAL A 211 5.15 -2.66 11.37
CA VAL A 211 5.38 -3.16 10.00
C VAL A 211 5.35 -2.05 8.96
N ASP A 212 4.44 -1.09 9.11
CA ASP A 212 4.30 0.05 8.20
C ASP A 212 5.42 1.08 8.43
N LEU A 213 5.90 1.23 9.66
CA LEU A 213 7.02 2.13 10.03
C LEU A 213 8.36 1.64 9.45
N TRP A 214 8.59 0.32 9.39
CA TRP A 214 9.73 -0.22 8.66
C TRP A 214 9.69 0.19 7.18
N GLY A 215 8.54 0.02 6.53
CA GLY A 215 8.32 0.45 5.16
C GLY A 215 8.54 1.95 4.97
N ALA A 216 8.07 2.78 5.91
CA ALA A 216 8.31 4.21 5.92
C ALA A 216 9.82 4.55 6.02
N GLY A 217 10.58 3.82 6.83
CA GLY A 217 12.04 3.93 6.91
C GLY A 217 12.73 3.57 5.59
N CYS A 218 12.28 2.50 4.93
CA CYS A 218 12.79 2.11 3.60
C CYS A 218 12.51 3.21 2.56
N ILE A 219 11.28 3.74 2.52
CA ILE A 219 10.90 4.83 1.61
C ILE A 219 11.72 6.10 1.90
N MET A 220 11.90 6.44 3.18
CA MET A 220 12.73 7.58 3.58
C MET A 220 14.15 7.46 3.04
N ALA A 221 14.82 6.34 3.22
CA ALA A 221 16.16 6.11 2.69
C ALA A 221 16.19 6.19 1.16
N GLU A 222 15.19 5.62 0.50
CA GLU A 222 15.04 5.61 -0.96
C GLU A 222 14.95 7.02 -1.55
N MET A 223 14.43 8.01 -0.82
CA MET A 223 14.39 9.40 -1.30
C MET A 223 15.79 9.99 -1.50
N TRP A 224 16.81 9.51 -0.81
CA TRP A 224 18.22 9.92 -1.04
C TRP A 224 18.97 8.99 -1.98
N THR A 225 18.79 7.67 -1.82
CA THR A 225 19.48 6.67 -2.67
C THR A 225 18.86 6.54 -4.05
N ARG A 226 17.63 7.03 -4.24
CA ARG A 226 16.83 6.99 -5.48
C ARG A 226 16.52 5.57 -5.98
N SER A 227 16.75 4.58 -5.14
CA SER A 227 16.40 3.18 -5.39
C SER A 227 16.17 2.47 -4.05
N PRO A 228 15.35 1.42 -4.01
CA PRO A 228 15.14 0.65 -2.78
C PRO A 228 16.45 0.14 -2.20
N ILE A 229 16.64 0.29 -0.88
CA ILE A 229 17.92 0.04 -0.21
C ILE A 229 18.24 -1.45 0.00
N MET A 230 17.22 -2.31 -0.02
CA MET A 230 17.34 -3.76 0.19
C MET A 230 16.50 -4.49 -0.85
N GLN A 231 17.13 -4.97 -1.94
CA GLN A 231 16.47 -5.58 -3.09
C GLN A 231 16.76 -7.08 -3.16
N GLY A 232 16.19 -7.86 -2.22
CA GLY A 232 16.27 -9.31 -2.23
C GLY A 232 15.38 -9.93 -3.32
N ASN A 233 15.84 -11.02 -3.93
CA ASN A 233 15.05 -11.79 -4.89
C ASN A 233 14.24 -12.91 -4.19
N THR A 234 14.66 -13.30 -2.98
CA THR A 234 14.01 -14.30 -2.14
C THR A 234 13.89 -13.78 -0.71
N GLU A 235 12.99 -14.38 0.10
CA GLU A 235 12.85 -14.04 1.52
C GLU A 235 14.16 -14.26 2.28
N GLN A 236 14.90 -15.32 1.95
CA GLN A 236 16.23 -15.60 2.51
C GLN A 236 17.23 -14.49 2.18
N GLN A 237 17.31 -14.08 0.92
CA GLN A 237 18.21 -13.00 0.50
C GLN A 237 17.81 -11.66 1.13
N GLN A 238 16.51 -11.42 1.30
CA GLN A 238 16.02 -10.20 1.96
C GLN A 238 16.48 -10.15 3.42
N LEU A 239 16.37 -11.25 4.16
CA LEU A 239 16.88 -11.36 5.54
C LEU A 239 18.41 -11.16 5.60
N THR A 240 19.14 -11.70 4.63
CA THR A 240 20.59 -11.47 4.53
C THR A 240 20.91 -9.99 4.35
N LEU A 241 20.21 -9.28 3.46
CA LEU A 241 20.40 -7.84 3.24
C LEU A 241 20.02 -7.02 4.48
N ILE A 242 18.93 -7.39 5.16
CA ILE A 242 18.51 -6.77 6.42
C ILE A 242 19.61 -6.93 7.47
N SER A 243 20.13 -8.15 7.66
CA SER A 243 21.19 -8.40 8.64
C SER A 243 22.49 -7.66 8.31
N GLN A 244 22.86 -7.56 7.06
CA GLN A 244 24.04 -6.79 6.62
C GLN A 244 23.92 -5.30 6.89
N LEU A 245 22.69 -4.74 6.87
CA LEU A 245 22.42 -3.32 7.15
C LEU A 245 22.17 -3.07 8.63
N CYS A 246 21.30 -3.87 9.23
CA CYS A 246 20.76 -3.62 10.59
C CYS A 246 21.45 -4.42 11.69
N GLY A 247 22.38 -5.32 11.35
CA GLY A 247 23.03 -6.24 12.27
C GLY A 247 22.37 -7.61 12.33
N SER A 248 23.07 -8.59 12.96
CA SER A 248 22.55 -9.94 13.14
C SER A 248 21.27 -9.97 13.95
N ILE A 249 20.34 -10.84 13.53
CA ILE A 249 19.08 -11.06 14.23
C ILE A 249 19.33 -12.14 15.30
N THR A 250 19.42 -11.71 16.55
CA THR A 250 19.71 -12.58 17.69
C THR A 250 18.80 -12.27 18.88
N PRO A 251 18.60 -13.20 19.82
CA PRO A 251 17.78 -12.97 21.03
C PRO A 251 18.28 -11.81 21.91
N GLU A 252 19.58 -11.49 21.88
CA GLU A 252 20.16 -10.36 22.61
C GLU A 252 19.69 -9.01 22.03
N VAL A 253 19.58 -8.91 20.71
CA VAL A 253 19.12 -7.70 20.00
C VAL A 253 17.60 -7.62 20.01
N TRP A 254 16.94 -8.76 19.83
CA TRP A 254 15.49 -8.88 19.74
C TRP A 254 14.99 -10.03 20.61
N PRO A 255 14.69 -9.78 21.90
CA PRO A 255 14.17 -10.79 22.81
C PRO A 255 12.91 -11.48 22.27
N GLY A 256 12.89 -12.81 22.30
CA GLY A 256 11.77 -13.61 21.83
C GLY A 256 11.74 -13.90 20.34
N VAL A 257 12.72 -13.42 19.55
CA VAL A 257 12.79 -13.69 18.11
C VAL A 257 12.92 -15.18 17.80
N ASP A 258 13.55 -15.93 18.68
CA ASP A 258 13.73 -17.38 18.62
C ASP A 258 12.43 -18.18 18.74
N SER A 259 11.36 -17.55 19.24
CA SER A 259 10.01 -18.13 19.26
C SER A 259 9.27 -18.04 17.91
N LEU A 260 9.79 -17.26 16.96
CA LEU A 260 9.15 -17.09 15.65
C LEU A 260 9.30 -18.34 14.78
N GLU A 261 8.21 -18.72 14.09
CA GLU A 261 8.10 -20.01 13.37
C GLU A 261 9.24 -20.29 12.39
N LEU A 262 9.75 -19.23 11.71
CA LEU A 262 10.77 -19.37 10.68
C LEU A 262 12.19 -19.03 11.18
N TYR A 263 12.38 -18.62 12.42
CA TYR A 263 13.69 -18.21 12.94
C TYR A 263 14.76 -19.31 12.78
N THR A 264 14.42 -20.55 13.16
CA THR A 264 15.34 -21.70 13.06
C THR A 264 15.39 -22.32 11.66
N LYS A 265 14.43 -21.96 10.78
CA LYS A 265 14.31 -22.48 9.41
C LYS A 265 15.05 -21.63 8.39
N MET A 266 15.39 -20.38 8.75
CA MET A 266 16.07 -19.43 7.87
C MET A 266 17.55 -19.36 8.25
N GLU A 267 18.40 -19.21 7.23
CA GLU A 267 19.84 -19.00 7.43
C GLU A 267 20.10 -17.53 7.75
N LEU A 268 20.28 -17.22 9.03
CA LEU A 268 20.52 -15.85 9.49
C LEU A 268 22.03 -15.57 9.61
N PRO A 269 22.56 -14.53 8.94
CA PRO A 269 23.97 -14.15 9.05
C PRO A 269 24.33 -13.81 10.51
N ARG A 270 25.42 -14.39 11.00
CA ARG A 270 25.99 -14.10 12.32
C ARG A 270 27.05 -13.01 12.23
N ASP A 271 27.38 -12.41 13.36
CA ASP A 271 28.48 -11.45 13.52
C ASP A 271 28.39 -10.19 12.65
N GLN A 272 27.16 -9.88 12.17
CA GLN A 272 26.91 -8.65 11.46
C GLN A 272 26.71 -7.49 12.45
N LYS A 273 27.54 -6.45 12.31
CA LYS A 273 27.36 -5.20 13.06
C LYS A 273 26.29 -4.33 12.40
N ARG A 274 25.55 -3.58 13.21
CA ARG A 274 24.60 -2.57 12.71
C ARG A 274 25.36 -1.44 12.00
N LYS A 275 25.00 -1.16 10.75
CA LYS A 275 25.67 -0.21 9.87
C LYS A 275 24.72 0.78 9.20
N VAL A 276 23.50 0.96 9.73
CA VAL A 276 22.48 1.84 9.10
C VAL A 276 23.02 3.25 8.90
N LYS A 277 23.52 3.88 9.97
CA LYS A 277 24.09 5.24 9.90
C LYS A 277 25.33 5.30 8.99
N GLU A 278 26.23 4.34 9.10
CA GLU A 278 27.46 4.27 8.29
C GLU A 278 27.15 4.15 6.79
N ARG A 279 26.27 3.21 6.43
CA ARG A 279 25.89 2.94 5.03
C ARG A 279 25.10 4.06 4.38
N LEU A 280 24.28 4.77 5.16
CA LEU A 280 23.44 5.85 4.65
C LEU A 280 24.13 7.23 4.68
N LYS A 281 25.15 7.45 5.52
CA LYS A 281 25.89 8.70 5.64
C LYS A 281 26.41 9.28 4.30
N PRO A 282 26.88 8.47 3.31
CA PRO A 282 27.27 9.01 2.01
C PRO A 282 26.15 9.75 1.26
N TYR A 283 24.92 9.33 1.46
CA TYR A 283 23.71 9.85 0.81
C TYR A 283 23.01 10.89 1.68
N VAL A 284 22.85 10.61 2.98
CA VAL A 284 22.10 11.41 3.95
C VAL A 284 23.08 12.27 4.76
N LYS A 285 23.21 13.53 4.36
CA LYS A 285 24.16 14.46 5.02
C LYS A 285 23.61 15.07 6.30
N ASP A 286 22.29 15.10 6.48
CA ASP A 286 21.64 15.57 7.70
C ASP A 286 21.76 14.51 8.81
N PRO A 287 22.46 14.79 9.93
CA PRO A 287 22.64 13.81 11.00
C PRO A 287 21.33 13.44 11.69
N PHE A 288 20.37 14.35 11.76
CA PHE A 288 19.05 14.08 12.36
C PHE A 288 18.21 13.15 11.46
N ALA A 289 18.26 13.34 10.15
CA ALA A 289 17.60 12.41 9.22
C ALA A 289 18.24 11.01 9.28
N CYS A 290 19.56 10.95 9.43
CA CYS A 290 20.28 9.70 9.60
C CYS A 290 19.90 9.00 10.93
N ASP A 291 19.66 9.76 11.98
CA ASP A 291 19.22 9.24 13.29
C ASP A 291 17.77 8.72 13.24
N LEU A 292 16.87 9.46 12.59
CA LEU A 292 15.49 9.01 12.38
C LEU A 292 15.44 7.69 11.56
N LEU A 293 16.22 7.60 10.49
CA LEU A 293 16.35 6.37 9.70
C LEU A 293 16.82 5.19 10.56
N ASP A 294 17.80 5.43 11.44
CA ASP A 294 18.29 4.42 12.35
C ASP A 294 17.22 3.95 13.33
N LYS A 295 16.34 4.83 13.81
CA LYS A 295 15.24 4.51 14.70
C LYS A 295 14.06 3.81 14.00
N LEU A 296 13.83 4.06 12.71
CA LEU A 296 12.79 3.40 11.92
C LEU A 296 13.23 1.99 11.46
N LEU A 297 14.52 1.78 11.20
CA LEU A 297 15.08 0.50 10.73
C LEU A 297 15.64 -0.33 11.89
N VAL A 298 14.87 -0.49 12.96
CA VAL A 298 15.19 -1.33 14.13
C VAL A 298 14.60 -2.73 13.92
N LEU A 299 15.42 -3.78 14.20
CA LEU A 299 15.03 -5.17 14.01
C LEU A 299 13.86 -5.57 14.91
N ASP A 300 13.98 -5.27 16.20
CA ASP A 300 12.94 -5.53 17.19
C ASP A 300 11.76 -4.56 16.99
N PRO A 301 10.57 -5.04 16.56
CA PRO A 301 9.43 -4.16 16.30
C PRO A 301 8.96 -3.40 17.54
N SER A 302 9.20 -3.92 18.75
CA SER A 302 8.83 -3.26 20.00
C SER A 302 9.70 -2.04 20.35
N LYS A 303 10.91 -1.99 19.78
CA LYS A 303 11.88 -0.87 19.94
C LYS A 303 11.91 0.07 18.73
N ARG A 304 11.24 -0.30 17.64
CA ARG A 304 11.14 0.54 16.44
C ARG A 304 10.33 1.79 16.76
N ALA A 305 10.79 2.96 16.27
CA ALA A 305 10.05 4.21 16.45
C ALA A 305 8.62 4.08 15.93
N ASP A 306 7.66 4.50 16.73
CA ASP A 306 6.27 4.68 16.30
C ASP A 306 6.06 5.99 15.55
N SER A 307 4.86 6.22 15.02
CA SER A 307 4.56 7.40 14.21
C SER A 307 4.66 8.70 15.04
N ASP A 308 4.23 8.69 16.29
CA ASP A 308 4.26 9.86 17.14
C ASP A 308 5.69 10.26 17.50
N SER A 309 6.53 9.32 17.94
CA SER A 309 7.94 9.59 18.23
C SER A 309 8.72 9.99 16.97
N ALA A 310 8.37 9.42 15.80
CA ALA A 310 9.00 9.79 14.54
C ALA A 310 8.61 11.22 14.10
N LEU A 311 7.36 11.64 14.27
CA LEU A 311 6.91 13.01 13.96
C LEU A 311 7.50 14.06 14.88
N ASN A 312 7.69 13.74 16.17
CA ASN A 312 8.31 14.61 17.15
C ASN A 312 9.85 14.54 17.16
N HIS A 313 10.43 13.82 16.18
CA HIS A 313 11.87 13.71 16.08
C HIS A 313 12.51 14.99 15.53
N ASP A 314 13.67 15.40 16.06
CA ASP A 314 14.44 16.59 15.67
C ASP A 314 14.62 16.73 14.14
N SER A 315 14.63 15.62 13.42
CA SER A 315 14.69 15.62 11.95
C SER A 315 13.51 16.34 11.32
N LEU A 316 12.32 16.26 11.92
CA LEU A 316 11.08 16.82 11.37
C LEU A 316 10.65 18.10 12.10
N ASP A 317 11.01 18.26 13.36
CA ASP A 317 10.59 19.38 14.21
C ASP A 317 11.39 20.68 13.97
N ARG A 318 12.64 20.59 13.52
CA ARG A 318 13.46 21.80 13.31
C ARG A 318 12.95 22.64 12.14
N PRO A 319 12.92 23.99 12.31
CA PRO A 319 12.32 24.95 11.36
C PRO A 319 13.12 25.18 10.08
N HIS A 320 13.94 24.25 9.61
CA HIS A 320 14.29 24.26 8.20
C HIS A 320 13.01 24.09 7.43
N ALA A 321 12.44 25.24 7.05
CA ALA A 321 11.13 25.42 6.45
C ALA A 321 10.72 24.14 5.70
N LEU A 322 9.73 23.43 6.25
CA LEU A 322 8.98 22.39 5.54
C LEU A 322 8.46 23.06 4.26
N ARG A 323 9.29 23.07 3.22
CA ARG A 323 8.92 23.71 1.95
C ARG A 323 7.90 22.80 1.28
N SER A 324 6.77 23.38 0.90
CA SER A 324 5.85 22.65 0.03
C SER A 324 6.64 22.15 -1.17
N VAL A 325 6.31 20.98 -1.68
CA VAL A 325 7.00 20.34 -2.83
C VAL A 325 6.69 21.15 -4.09
N LYS A 326 7.12 22.42 -4.10
CA LYS A 326 6.79 23.43 -5.14
C LYS A 326 7.40 23.07 -6.49
N MET A 327 8.47 22.28 -6.53
CA MET A 327 9.07 21.90 -7.80
C MET A 327 8.12 21.06 -8.65
N LEU A 328 7.16 20.35 -8.05
CA LEU A 328 6.18 19.56 -8.81
C LEU A 328 5.22 20.43 -9.62
N ALA A 329 5.00 21.68 -9.22
CA ALA A 329 4.23 22.62 -10.01
C ALA A 329 4.88 22.95 -11.37
N GLN A 330 6.19 22.71 -11.51
CA GLN A 330 6.93 22.91 -12.76
C GLN A 330 6.84 21.69 -13.70
N HIS A 331 6.47 20.52 -13.17
CA HIS A 331 6.28 19.31 -13.95
C HIS A 331 4.81 19.15 -14.33
N THR A 332 4.46 19.62 -15.52
CA THR A 332 3.09 19.51 -16.06
C THR A 332 2.72 18.09 -16.49
N GLN A 333 3.73 17.24 -16.74
CA GLN A 333 3.53 15.85 -17.14
C GLN A 333 3.42 14.95 -15.91
N SER A 334 2.44 14.03 -15.93
CA SER A 334 2.28 12.98 -14.92
C SER A 334 3.53 12.09 -14.86
N MET A 335 4.02 11.82 -13.64
CA MET A 335 5.21 11.00 -13.40
C MET A 335 4.85 9.71 -12.68
N PHE A 336 4.13 8.83 -13.37
CA PHE A 336 3.91 7.48 -12.88
C PHE A 336 5.04 6.57 -13.35
N GLU A 337 5.48 5.67 -12.48
CA GLU A 337 6.48 4.65 -12.80
C GLU A 337 6.08 3.86 -14.06
N TYR A 338 4.80 3.55 -14.20
CA TYR A 338 4.26 2.84 -15.37
C TYR A 338 4.43 3.62 -16.69
N LEU A 339 4.48 4.94 -16.66
CA LEU A 339 4.64 5.81 -17.83
C LEU A 339 6.10 6.17 -18.10
N ALA A 340 7.03 5.77 -17.22
CA ALA A 340 8.45 6.00 -17.44
C ALA A 340 8.92 5.26 -18.71
N PRO A 341 9.71 5.89 -19.59
CA PRO A 341 10.27 5.21 -20.73
C PRO A 341 11.14 4.03 -20.27
N PRO A 342 11.20 2.92 -21.05
CA PRO A 342 12.01 1.76 -20.68
C PRO A 342 13.46 2.17 -20.49
N ARG A 343 14.06 1.77 -19.37
CA ARG A 343 15.48 2.05 -19.08
C ARG A 343 16.34 1.48 -20.19
N ARG A 344 17.30 2.26 -20.70
CA ARG A 344 18.22 1.83 -21.78
C ARG A 344 18.91 0.52 -21.41
N PRO A 345 19.13 -0.42 -22.38
CA PRO A 345 19.60 -1.79 -22.11
C PRO A 345 21.01 -1.94 -21.55
N GLY A 346 21.66 -0.92 -21.07
CA GLY A 346 23.02 -1.00 -20.48
C GLY A 346 23.07 -1.12 -18.95
N HIS A 347 21.93 -1.02 -18.26
CA HIS A 347 21.85 -1.04 -16.78
C HIS A 347 20.70 -1.89 -16.27
N MET A 348 20.33 -2.94 -16.99
CA MET A 348 19.32 -3.91 -16.53
C MET A 348 19.88 -4.74 -15.36
N ARG A 349 19.58 -4.30 -14.14
CA ARG A 349 19.28 -5.27 -13.08
C ARG A 349 17.84 -5.73 -13.31
N PRO A 350 17.54 -7.03 -13.32
CA PRO A 350 16.21 -7.53 -13.65
C PRO A 350 15.20 -7.05 -12.60
N HIS A 351 14.30 -6.15 -12.99
CA HIS A 351 13.07 -5.92 -12.27
C HIS A 351 12.16 -7.11 -12.49
N HIS A 352 12.37 -8.19 -11.76
CA HIS A 352 11.36 -9.22 -11.64
C HIS A 352 10.27 -8.70 -10.72
N GLN A 353 9.18 -8.21 -11.33
CA GLN A 353 7.88 -8.24 -10.70
C GLN A 353 7.57 -9.72 -10.42
N GLN A 354 7.92 -10.20 -9.23
CA GLN A 354 7.37 -11.48 -8.78
C GLN A 354 5.89 -11.23 -8.46
N ALA A 355 5.04 -11.58 -9.42
CA ALA A 355 3.68 -11.97 -9.11
C ALA A 355 3.78 -12.99 -7.97
N ALA A 356 3.07 -12.75 -6.87
CA ALA A 356 2.98 -13.70 -5.77
C ALA A 356 2.48 -15.02 -6.37
N VAL A 357 3.38 -16.00 -6.52
CA VAL A 357 3.02 -17.35 -6.92
C VAL A 357 2.20 -17.92 -5.78
N ILE A 358 0.89 -17.96 -5.97
CA ILE A 358 -0.04 -18.62 -5.06
C ILE A 358 0.27 -20.11 -5.16
N ASN A 359 0.91 -20.65 -4.11
CA ASN A 359 1.21 -22.06 -4.02
C ASN A 359 -0.12 -22.87 -4.05
N PRO A 360 -0.28 -23.87 -4.93
CA PRO A 360 -1.54 -24.63 -5.10
C PRO A 360 -2.07 -25.30 -3.82
N THR A 361 -1.20 -25.56 -2.85
CA THR A 361 -1.56 -26.15 -1.55
C THR A 361 -2.33 -25.20 -0.64
N ALA A 362 -2.09 -23.90 -0.73
CA ALA A 362 -2.85 -22.91 0.05
C ALA A 362 -4.28 -22.72 -0.49
N ALA A 363 -4.49 -22.91 -1.77
CA ALA A 363 -5.81 -22.85 -2.41
C ALA A 363 -6.72 -24.00 -1.94
N ARG A 364 -6.16 -25.19 -1.70
CA ARG A 364 -6.93 -26.37 -1.23
C ARG A 364 -7.43 -26.24 0.21
N ALA A 365 -6.65 -25.64 1.09
CA ALA A 365 -7.05 -25.41 2.49
C ALA A 365 -8.15 -24.33 2.61
N GLN A 366 -8.12 -23.30 1.77
CA GLN A 366 -9.17 -22.30 1.70
C GLN A 366 -10.47 -22.83 1.06
N GLN A 367 -10.40 -23.78 0.14
CA GLN A 367 -11.57 -24.40 -0.47
C GLN A 367 -12.39 -25.26 0.51
N LEU A 368 -11.76 -25.92 1.47
CA LEU A 368 -12.44 -26.76 2.48
C LEU A 368 -13.19 -25.95 3.54
N LEU A 369 -12.70 -24.77 3.90
CA LEU A 369 -13.38 -23.85 4.81
C LEU A 369 -14.53 -23.08 4.14
N ARG A 370 -14.49 -22.90 2.82
CA ARG A 370 -15.52 -22.19 2.05
C ARG A 370 -16.80 -23.01 1.81
N ARG A 371 -16.73 -24.35 1.80
CA ARG A 371 -17.92 -25.19 1.53
C ARG A 371 -19.01 -25.16 2.63
N LYS A 372 -18.73 -24.67 3.81
CA LYS A 372 -19.72 -24.59 4.93
C LYS A 372 -20.49 -23.26 5.03
N TRP A 373 -20.21 -22.26 4.19
CA TRP A 373 -20.81 -20.91 4.32
C TRP A 373 -21.64 -20.42 3.11
N LEU A 374 -21.81 -21.22 2.08
CA LEU A 374 -22.37 -20.77 0.79
C LEU A 374 -23.74 -21.41 0.42
N SER A 375 -24.69 -21.36 1.34
CA SER A 375 -26.07 -21.61 0.97
C SER A 375 -27.02 -20.58 1.55
N ARG A 376 -26.91 -19.35 1.19
CA ARG A 376 -27.96 -18.29 1.21
C ARG A 376 -27.31 -16.90 1.21
N SER A 377 -27.68 -16.07 0.23
CA SER A 377 -27.60 -14.59 0.30
C SER A 377 -26.40 -13.90 -0.36
N SER A 378 -26.17 -14.07 -1.66
CA SER A 378 -25.15 -13.29 -2.39
C SER A 378 -25.64 -11.94 -2.95
N ILE A 379 -26.94 -11.66 -2.96
CA ILE A 379 -27.52 -10.44 -3.54
C ILE A 379 -27.89 -9.41 -2.44
N LEU A 380 -28.22 -9.88 -1.25
CA LEU A 380 -28.58 -9.00 -0.11
C LEU A 380 -27.39 -8.31 0.56
N VAL A 381 -26.19 -8.83 0.41
CA VAL A 381 -24.99 -8.30 1.12
C VAL A 381 -24.52 -6.94 0.57
N VAL A 382 -24.67 -6.68 -0.72
CA VAL A 382 -24.29 -5.38 -1.29
C VAL A 382 -25.29 -4.29 -0.89
N ALA A 383 -26.58 -4.62 -0.80
CA ALA A 383 -27.62 -3.68 -0.38
C ALA A 383 -27.54 -3.39 1.14
N PHE A 384 -27.21 -4.38 1.96
CA PHE A 384 -27.15 -4.22 3.42
C PHE A 384 -25.92 -3.43 3.90
N LEU A 385 -24.81 -3.47 3.16
CA LEU A 385 -23.56 -2.76 3.50
C LEU A 385 -23.60 -1.27 3.17
N LEU A 386 -24.57 -0.82 2.38
CA LEU A 386 -24.76 0.58 2.00
C LEU A 386 -25.84 1.29 2.83
N LEU A 387 -26.63 0.55 3.62
CA LEU A 387 -27.79 1.10 4.33
C LEU A 387 -27.56 1.39 5.82
N SER A 388 -26.41 1.08 6.41
CA SER A 388 -26.15 1.37 7.82
C SER A 388 -25.31 2.61 8.04
N THR A 389 -25.96 3.75 8.20
CA THR A 389 -25.52 4.88 9.01
C THR A 389 -26.25 4.85 10.37
N PRO A 390 -25.86 5.67 11.35
CA PRO A 390 -24.74 5.47 12.24
C PRO A 390 -25.27 5.17 13.65
N ALA A 391 -24.71 4.26 14.30
CA ALA A 391 -24.54 4.27 15.75
C ALA A 391 -23.91 2.96 16.17
N LEU A 392 -22.94 3.11 17.00
CA LEU A 392 -22.62 2.15 18.05
C LEU A 392 -21.18 1.69 18.09
N CYS A 393 -20.64 2.21 19.07
CA CYS A 393 -20.06 1.47 20.21
C CYS A 393 -20.62 0.06 20.40
N CYS A 394 -19.74 -0.90 20.75
CA CYS A 394 -20.04 -2.28 21.17
C CYS A 394 -20.30 -3.29 20.04
N LEU A 395 -19.25 -3.90 19.58
CA LEU A 395 -18.93 -5.33 19.68
C LEU A 395 -17.58 -5.60 19.03
#